data_776ce9ad04640dde64caf61596cb6579
#
_entry.id   776ce9ad04640dde64caf61596cb6579
#
_cell.length_a   1.000
_cell.length_b   1.000
_cell.length_c   1.000
_cell.angle_alpha   90.00
_cell.angle_beta   90.00
_cell.angle_gamma   90.00
#
_symmetry.space_group_name_H-M   'P 1'
#
loop_
_entity.id
_entity.type
_entity.pdbx_description
1 polymer ?
#
loop_
_entity_poly.entity_id
_entity_poly.type
_entity_poly.pdbx_seq_one_letter_code
_entity_poly.pdbx_strand_id
1 'polypeptide(L)'
;AASALSAPRESSAIGRCVRRALCDRVVTGSENLVSRIVPVVITSTQHTKMAVNIQEAVAKNLLEASKVIEEQIDAEIEKLDKMADDDLEGLRQKRLDAMKKYEKKKREWLQKGHGEYSELASEPDFFEACKTSQDVVVHFYRQSTFRCNIVDKHLAILAMKHVETRFCKISVEKAPFLCERMKIRVIPTIVLFKDFKSKDFIVGFDDLGGVDDFSTEMLEWRIARAHVINYSGDLSTPPTQAQERRPLLSVERKTIRGSAEDNSDDD
;
A
#
# COMPACT_ATOMS: atom_id res chain seq x y z
N ALA A 1 -26.65 -23.37 -18.28
CA ALA A 1 -26.85 -22.48 -19.41
C ALA A 1 -25.79 -21.40 -19.38
N ALA A 2 -24.91 -21.49 -20.35
CA ALA A 2 -23.76 -20.65 -20.58
C ALA A 2 -24.14 -19.23 -21.03
N SER A 3 -23.34 -18.22 -20.70
CA SER A 3 -23.04 -17.16 -21.66
C SER A 3 -21.72 -16.48 -21.26
N ALA A 4 -20.71 -16.79 -22.05
CA ALA A 4 -19.46 -16.07 -22.12
C ALA A 4 -19.67 -14.80 -22.97
N LEU A 5 -19.14 -13.66 -22.53
CA LEU A 5 -18.97 -12.48 -23.34
C LEU A 5 -17.48 -12.10 -23.33
N SER A 6 -16.84 -12.41 -24.46
CA SER A 6 -15.50 -12.03 -24.84
C SER A 6 -15.41 -10.56 -25.24
N ALA A 7 -14.40 -9.86 -24.75
CA ALA A 7 -14.01 -8.53 -25.21
C ALA A 7 -13.09 -8.62 -26.45
N PRO A 8 -13.18 -7.71 -27.43
CA PRO A 8 -12.29 -7.69 -28.57
C PRO A 8 -10.99 -6.94 -28.28
N ARG A 9 -9.89 -7.57 -28.66
CA ARG A 9 -8.56 -6.96 -28.83
C ARG A 9 -8.55 -6.16 -30.14
N GLU A 10 -8.36 -4.87 -30.08
CA GLU A 10 -7.94 -4.10 -31.25
C GLU A 10 -6.41 -4.00 -31.30
N SER A 11 -5.86 -4.62 -32.31
CA SER A 11 -4.47 -4.57 -32.68
C SER A 11 -4.19 -3.38 -33.61
N SER A 12 -3.19 -2.61 -33.26
CA SER A 12 -2.60 -1.54 -34.05
C SER A 12 -1.97 -2.07 -35.34
N ALA A 13 -2.46 -1.60 -36.46
CA ALA A 13 -1.85 -1.74 -37.76
C ALA A 13 -1.94 -0.43 -38.54
N ILE A 14 -1.09 0.53 -38.21
CA ILE A 14 -0.80 1.68 -39.09
C ILE A 14 0.72 1.88 -39.06
N GLY A 15 1.37 1.38 -40.09
CA GLY A 15 2.81 1.57 -40.21
C GLY A 15 3.45 0.75 -41.31
N ARG A 16 2.99 0.85 -42.58
CA ARG A 16 3.75 0.45 -43.76
C ARG A 16 2.94 0.70 -45.03
N CYS A 17 3.07 1.86 -45.62
CA CYS A 17 2.90 2.04 -47.07
C CYS A 17 3.21 3.48 -47.46
N VAL A 18 4.50 3.85 -47.64
CA VAL A 18 4.92 4.90 -48.57
C VAL A 18 6.38 4.60 -48.95
N ARG A 19 6.59 3.65 -49.83
CA ARG A 19 7.77 3.56 -50.70
C ARG A 19 7.36 2.70 -51.89
N ARG A 20 6.95 3.36 -52.95
CA ARG A 20 7.06 2.91 -54.36
C ARG A 20 6.19 3.76 -55.23
N ALA A 21 6.78 4.66 -55.92
CA ALA A 21 6.39 5.05 -57.32
C ALA A 21 7.14 6.32 -57.67
N LEU A 22 8.26 6.18 -58.30
CA LEU A 22 8.84 7.16 -59.24
C LEU A 22 10.07 6.52 -59.88
N CYS A 23 9.79 5.63 -60.79
CA CYS A 23 10.70 5.29 -61.86
C CYS A 23 9.86 5.06 -63.10
N ASP A 24 10.34 5.50 -64.20
CA ASP A 24 9.90 5.31 -65.60
C ASP A 24 9.02 6.39 -66.18
N ARG A 25 9.69 7.30 -66.87
CA ARG A 25 9.47 7.59 -68.29
C ARG A 25 10.61 8.42 -68.86
N VAL A 26 11.53 7.74 -69.45
CA VAL A 26 12.42 8.24 -70.50
C VAL A 26 11.67 7.97 -71.78
N VAL A 27 11.71 8.89 -72.72
CA VAL A 27 11.96 8.71 -74.15
C VAL A 27 11.38 9.84 -75.00
N THR A 28 12.30 10.48 -75.68
CA THR A 28 12.36 10.99 -77.03
C THR A 28 11.65 12.26 -77.47
N GLY A 29 12.43 13.07 -78.16
CA GLY A 29 11.99 14.12 -79.08
C GLY A 29 13.04 15.18 -79.36
N SER A 30 13.91 14.92 -80.35
CA SER A 30 14.87 15.85 -80.94
C SER A 30 14.17 17.04 -81.59
N GLU A 31 14.84 18.16 -81.60
CA GLU A 31 15.19 18.99 -82.75
C GLU A 31 15.31 20.48 -82.41
N ASN A 32 16.52 20.95 -82.63
CA ASN A 32 17.00 22.24 -83.14
C ASN A 32 16.04 23.45 -83.10
N LEU A 33 16.52 24.51 -82.48
CA LEU A 33 16.66 25.79 -83.16
C LEU A 33 17.61 26.76 -82.43
N VAL A 34 18.69 27.06 -83.15
CA VAL A 34 19.74 28.02 -82.86
C VAL A 34 19.12 29.43 -82.83
N SER A 35 19.66 30.26 -81.98
CA SER A 35 19.69 31.72 -82.12
C SER A 35 18.89 32.53 -81.11
N ARG A 36 19.57 33.05 -80.13
CA ARG A 36 19.80 34.47 -79.84
C ARG A 36 20.33 34.61 -78.43
N ILE A 37 21.63 34.78 -78.37
CA ILE A 37 22.34 35.24 -77.19
C ILE A 37 22.02 36.74 -77.01
N VAL A 38 21.30 37.06 -75.95
CA VAL A 38 21.32 38.40 -75.37
C VAL A 38 21.83 38.20 -73.90
N PRO A 39 22.97 38.75 -73.56
CA PRO A 39 23.43 38.68 -72.17
C PRO A 39 22.63 39.70 -71.36
N VAL A 40 21.62 39.24 -70.68
CA VAL A 40 21.06 39.97 -69.58
C VAL A 40 21.99 39.78 -68.40
N VAL A 41 22.92 40.71 -68.25
CA VAL A 41 23.65 40.90 -67.01
C VAL A 41 22.66 41.41 -65.96
N ILE A 42 21.89 40.48 -65.39
CA ILE A 42 21.11 40.70 -64.19
C ILE A 42 22.07 40.69 -63.04
N THR A 43 22.28 41.85 -62.49
CA THR A 43 23.21 42.16 -61.40
C THR A 43 23.03 41.19 -60.23
N SER A 44 24.03 40.36 -60.01
CA SER A 44 24.16 39.40 -58.90
C SER A 44 23.99 39.96 -57.48
N THR A 45 23.89 41.27 -57.33
CA THR A 45 23.79 41.96 -56.07
C THR A 45 22.34 42.10 -55.55
N GLN A 46 21.32 41.94 -56.36
CA GLN A 46 19.93 42.04 -55.91
C GLN A 46 19.41 40.70 -55.41
N HIS A 47 19.83 39.56 -55.98
CA HIS A 47 19.44 38.24 -55.52
C HIS A 47 20.02 37.88 -54.15
N THR A 48 21.26 38.29 -53.85
CA THR A 48 21.89 38.08 -52.55
C THR A 48 21.21 38.85 -51.42
N LYS A 49 20.83 40.12 -51.69
CA LYS A 49 20.08 40.95 -50.69
C LYS A 49 18.68 40.41 -50.41
N MET A 50 17.98 39.89 -51.41
CA MET A 50 16.66 39.30 -51.25
C MET A 50 16.70 37.97 -50.49
N ALA A 51 17.73 37.14 -50.75
CA ALA A 51 17.92 35.88 -50.05
C ALA A 51 18.29 36.09 -48.55
N VAL A 52 19.11 37.07 -48.25
CA VAL A 52 19.46 37.42 -46.84
C VAL A 52 18.25 37.93 -46.09
N ASN A 53 17.39 38.75 -46.72
CA ASN A 53 16.18 39.29 -46.09
C ASN A 53 15.15 38.20 -45.81
N ILE A 54 15.03 37.15 -46.63
CA ILE A 54 14.18 36.01 -46.44
C ILE A 54 14.67 35.10 -45.28
N GLN A 55 16.02 34.89 -45.20
CA GLN A 55 16.64 34.16 -44.12
C GLN A 55 16.44 34.84 -42.75
N GLU A 56 16.61 36.12 -42.67
CA GLU A 56 16.35 36.90 -41.46
C GLU A 56 14.87 36.87 -41.05
N ALA A 57 13.96 36.98 -42.00
CA ALA A 57 12.52 36.88 -41.72
C ALA A 57 12.12 35.50 -41.23
N VAL A 58 12.68 34.40 -41.83
CA VAL A 58 12.45 33.04 -41.38
C VAL A 58 13.05 32.80 -40.01
N ALA A 59 14.29 33.27 -39.74
CA ALA A 59 14.90 33.16 -38.43
C ALA A 59 14.09 33.88 -37.34
N LYS A 60 13.57 35.07 -37.64
CA LYS A 60 12.74 35.84 -36.72
C LYS A 60 11.42 35.10 -36.43
N ASN A 61 10.74 34.59 -37.44
CA ASN A 61 9.52 33.82 -37.27
C ASN A 61 9.74 32.51 -36.51
N LEU A 62 10.89 31.89 -36.70
CA LEU A 62 11.27 30.68 -35.97
C LEU A 62 11.52 30.98 -34.48
N LEU A 63 12.19 32.11 -34.16
CA LEU A 63 12.39 32.57 -32.80
C LEU A 63 11.08 32.99 -32.11
N GLU A 64 10.17 33.61 -32.84
CA GLU A 64 8.85 33.93 -32.28
C GLU A 64 8.02 32.68 -32.03
N ALA A 65 8.07 31.69 -32.95
CA ALA A 65 7.39 30.40 -32.77
C ALA A 65 7.98 29.59 -31.58
N SER A 66 9.32 29.61 -31.41
CA SER A 66 9.95 28.93 -30.26
C SER A 66 9.55 29.55 -28.93
N LYS A 67 9.45 30.89 -28.85
CA LYS A 67 9.00 31.58 -27.63
C LYS A 67 7.55 31.23 -27.27
N VAL A 68 6.67 31.18 -28.27
CA VAL A 68 5.27 30.79 -28.02
C VAL A 68 5.18 29.34 -27.50
N ILE A 69 6.00 28.44 -28.05
CA ILE A 69 6.05 27.06 -27.58
C ILE A 69 6.61 26.97 -26.17
N GLU A 70 7.69 27.71 -25.87
CA GLU A 70 8.25 27.79 -24.51
C GLU A 70 7.23 28.29 -23.51
N GLU A 71 6.52 29.38 -23.80
CA GLU A 71 5.46 29.93 -22.94
C GLU A 71 4.32 28.93 -22.73
N GLN A 72 3.95 28.15 -23.76
CA GLN A 72 2.94 27.10 -23.63
C GLN A 72 3.40 25.95 -22.74
N ILE A 73 4.65 25.51 -22.90
CA ILE A 73 5.24 24.43 -22.08
C ILE A 73 5.36 24.89 -20.61
N ASP A 74 5.84 26.10 -20.38
CA ASP A 74 5.97 26.66 -19.04
C ASP A 74 4.61 26.77 -18.33
N ALA A 75 3.58 27.21 -19.05
CA ALA A 75 2.21 27.27 -18.53
C ALA A 75 1.63 25.87 -18.22
N GLU A 76 1.98 24.87 -19.00
CA GLU A 76 1.54 23.49 -18.75
C GLU A 76 2.28 22.87 -17.57
N ILE A 77 3.58 23.12 -17.42
CA ILE A 77 4.37 22.73 -16.25
C ILE A 77 3.79 23.34 -14.98
N GLU A 78 3.55 24.65 -14.96
CA GLU A 78 2.98 25.34 -13.80
C GLU A 78 1.59 24.80 -13.43
N LYS A 79 0.79 24.43 -14.42
CA LYS A 79 -0.51 23.81 -14.19
C LYS A 79 -0.39 22.40 -13.57
N LEU A 80 0.55 21.60 -14.06
CA LEU A 80 0.81 20.25 -13.52
C LEU A 80 1.37 20.33 -12.09
N ASP A 81 2.26 21.25 -11.81
CA ASP A 81 2.82 21.46 -10.47
C ASP A 81 1.73 21.87 -9.47
N LYS A 82 0.84 22.80 -9.85
CA LYS A 82 -0.30 23.19 -9.00
C LYS A 82 -1.26 22.02 -8.74
N MET A 83 -1.53 21.20 -9.76
CA MET A 83 -2.38 20.01 -9.59
C MET A 83 -1.73 18.98 -8.66
N ALA A 84 -0.41 18.78 -8.75
CA ALA A 84 0.31 17.88 -7.87
C ALA A 84 0.29 18.36 -6.41
N ASP A 85 0.46 19.66 -6.17
CA ASP A 85 0.41 20.27 -4.84
C ASP A 85 -1.00 20.15 -4.21
N ASP A 86 -2.05 20.41 -4.99
CA ASP A 86 -3.44 20.28 -4.54
C ASP A 86 -3.80 18.83 -4.18
N ASP A 87 -3.32 17.86 -4.96
CA ASP A 87 -3.52 16.42 -4.68
C ASP A 87 -2.79 15.99 -3.42
N LEU A 88 -1.57 16.46 -3.20
CA LEU A 88 -0.78 16.17 -1.99
C LEU A 88 -1.45 16.77 -0.74
N GLU A 89 -1.91 18.00 -0.80
CA GLU A 89 -2.61 18.61 0.33
C GLU A 89 -3.94 17.90 0.61
N GLY A 90 -4.66 17.50 -0.44
CA GLY A 90 -5.88 16.69 -0.32
C GLY A 90 -5.62 15.33 0.37
N LEU A 91 -4.53 14.65 0.03
CA LEU A 91 -4.12 13.40 0.68
C LEU A 91 -3.71 13.63 2.14
N ARG A 92 -2.96 14.69 2.41
CA ARG A 92 -2.56 15.10 3.76
C ARG A 92 -3.78 15.36 4.64
N GLN A 93 -4.74 16.13 4.14
CA GLN A 93 -5.97 16.43 4.87
C GLN A 93 -6.80 15.17 5.16
N LYS A 94 -6.96 14.29 4.18
CA LYS A 94 -7.63 12.98 4.38
C LYS A 94 -6.97 12.15 5.48
N ARG A 95 -5.62 12.13 5.50
CA ARG A 95 -4.86 11.42 6.54
C ARG A 95 -5.06 12.03 7.92
N LEU A 96 -5.03 13.37 8.03
CA LEU A 96 -5.28 14.06 9.29
C LEU A 96 -6.69 13.80 9.81
N ASP A 97 -7.69 13.83 8.94
CA ASP A 97 -9.07 13.54 9.32
C ASP A 97 -9.28 12.08 9.73
N ALA A 98 -8.60 11.14 9.04
CA ALA A 98 -8.60 9.74 9.43
C ALA A 98 -7.97 9.54 10.83
N MET A 99 -6.86 10.21 11.11
CA MET A 99 -6.22 10.16 12.43
C MET A 99 -7.12 10.74 13.53
N LYS A 100 -7.74 11.90 13.29
CA LYS A 100 -8.69 12.52 14.25
C LYS A 100 -9.89 11.60 14.52
N LYS A 101 -10.44 10.96 13.48
CA LYS A 101 -11.52 9.97 13.63
C LYS A 101 -11.08 8.76 14.45
N TYR A 102 -9.87 8.25 14.20
CA TYR A 102 -9.33 7.13 14.97
C TYR A 102 -9.12 7.50 16.44
N GLU A 103 -8.54 8.67 16.73
CA GLU A 103 -8.37 9.13 18.12
C GLU A 103 -9.70 9.31 18.86
N LYS A 104 -10.72 9.83 18.18
CA LYS A 104 -12.05 9.93 18.76
C LYS A 104 -12.61 8.55 19.12
N LYS A 105 -12.54 7.59 18.20
CA LYS A 105 -12.94 6.20 18.47
C LYS A 105 -12.14 5.58 19.61
N LYS A 106 -10.83 5.79 19.66
CA LYS A 106 -9.97 5.29 20.72
C LYS A 106 -10.39 5.81 22.08
N ARG A 107 -10.74 7.09 22.21
CA ARG A 107 -11.30 7.66 23.47
C ARG A 107 -12.62 7.03 23.86
N GLU A 108 -13.51 6.80 22.88
CA GLU A 108 -14.81 6.12 23.12
C GLU A 108 -14.59 4.68 23.59
N TRP A 109 -13.64 3.95 23.03
CA TRP A 109 -13.29 2.59 23.46
C TRP A 109 -12.75 2.56 24.90
N LEU A 110 -11.82 3.47 25.23
CA LEU A 110 -11.29 3.58 26.59
C LEU A 110 -12.39 3.89 27.62
N GLN A 111 -13.36 4.75 27.28
CA GLN A 111 -14.51 5.03 28.14
C GLN A 111 -15.42 3.80 28.34
N LYS A 112 -15.46 2.90 27.39
CA LYS A 112 -16.19 1.63 27.45
C LYS A 112 -15.44 0.52 28.19
N GLY A 113 -14.24 0.78 28.70
CA GLY A 113 -13.41 -0.19 29.43
C GLY A 113 -12.57 -1.10 28.52
N HIS A 114 -12.27 -0.64 27.29
CA HIS A 114 -11.26 -1.28 26.45
C HIS A 114 -9.85 -0.91 26.91
N GLY A 115 -8.85 -1.69 26.47
CA GLY A 115 -7.47 -1.48 26.84
C GLY A 115 -7.08 -2.08 28.18
N GLU A 116 -8.03 -2.62 28.93
CA GLU A 116 -7.83 -3.28 30.21
C GLU A 116 -8.41 -4.71 30.15
N TYR A 117 -7.69 -5.64 30.79
CA TYR A 117 -8.16 -7.03 30.91
C TYR A 117 -8.98 -7.16 32.17
N SER A 118 -10.31 -7.16 32.04
CA SER A 118 -11.26 -7.10 33.14
C SER A 118 -11.92 -8.45 33.42
N GLU A 119 -12.22 -8.72 34.71
CA GLU A 119 -13.04 -9.86 35.10
C GLU A 119 -14.51 -9.49 35.12
N LEU A 120 -15.36 -10.32 34.49
CA LEU A 120 -16.79 -10.20 34.53
C LEU A 120 -17.35 -10.92 35.78
N ALA A 121 -18.16 -10.24 36.56
CA ALA A 121 -18.67 -10.79 37.79
C ALA A 121 -19.83 -11.78 37.57
N SER A 122 -20.61 -11.58 36.49
CA SER A 122 -21.83 -12.35 36.24
C SER A 122 -22.11 -12.54 34.74
N GLU A 123 -23.03 -13.44 34.38
CA GLU A 123 -23.47 -13.64 32.99
C GLU A 123 -24.15 -12.39 32.38
N PRO A 124 -25.02 -11.62 33.07
CA PRO A 124 -25.53 -10.38 32.55
C PRO A 124 -24.47 -9.39 32.13
N ASP A 125 -23.36 -9.28 32.89
CA ASP A 125 -22.24 -8.39 32.57
C ASP A 125 -21.56 -8.79 31.25
N PHE A 126 -21.51 -10.09 30.95
CA PHE A 126 -21.04 -10.59 29.66
C PHE A 126 -21.91 -10.09 28.50
N PHE A 127 -23.27 -10.18 28.66
CA PHE A 127 -24.14 -9.69 27.60
C PHE A 127 -24.06 -8.18 27.42
N GLU A 128 -23.86 -7.44 28.50
CA GLU A 128 -23.65 -5.99 28.45
C GLU A 128 -22.30 -5.66 27.76
N ALA A 129 -21.24 -6.36 28.09
CA ALA A 129 -19.95 -6.22 27.45
C ALA A 129 -20.02 -6.44 25.92
N CYS A 130 -20.73 -7.49 25.51
CA CYS A 130 -20.96 -7.78 24.09
C CYS A 130 -21.85 -6.73 23.40
N LYS A 131 -22.85 -6.14 24.08
CA LYS A 131 -23.69 -5.06 23.52
C LYS A 131 -22.93 -3.75 23.35
N THR A 132 -22.02 -3.47 24.26
CA THR A 132 -21.29 -2.21 24.30
C THR A 132 -20.15 -2.19 23.27
N SER A 133 -19.54 -3.36 22.99
CA SER A 133 -18.36 -3.50 22.16
C SER A 133 -18.64 -4.42 20.97
N GLN A 134 -18.14 -4.04 19.81
CA GLN A 134 -18.31 -4.78 18.57
C GLN A 134 -17.47 -6.07 18.56
N ASP A 135 -16.22 -5.94 18.99
CA ASP A 135 -15.25 -7.03 19.03
C ASP A 135 -14.91 -7.34 20.50
N VAL A 136 -15.12 -8.59 20.92
CA VAL A 136 -14.91 -9.01 22.31
C VAL A 136 -14.18 -10.35 22.34
N VAL A 137 -13.17 -10.43 23.19
CA VAL A 137 -12.42 -11.65 23.49
C VAL A 137 -12.71 -12.06 24.93
N VAL A 138 -13.26 -13.26 25.13
CA VAL A 138 -13.65 -13.76 26.45
C VAL A 138 -12.90 -15.01 26.79
N HIS A 139 -12.15 -14.98 27.88
CA HIS A 139 -11.46 -16.12 28.43
C HIS A 139 -12.32 -16.80 29.51
N PHE A 140 -12.71 -18.04 29.26
CA PHE A 140 -13.38 -18.89 30.23
C PHE A 140 -12.33 -19.62 31.07
N TYR A 141 -12.26 -19.26 32.34
CA TYR A 141 -11.23 -19.74 33.24
C TYR A 141 -11.79 -20.46 34.47
N ARG A 142 -10.95 -21.24 35.11
CA ARG A 142 -11.21 -21.76 36.45
C ARG A 142 -9.98 -21.47 37.32
N GLN A 143 -10.23 -21.01 38.54
CA GLN A 143 -9.15 -20.59 39.45
C GLN A 143 -8.19 -21.71 39.83
N SER A 144 -8.66 -22.95 39.88
CA SER A 144 -7.83 -24.14 40.17
C SER A 144 -6.90 -24.56 39.05
N THR A 145 -7.05 -24.00 37.83
CA THR A 145 -6.28 -24.43 36.65
C THR A 145 -5.11 -23.50 36.38
N PHE A 146 -3.87 -23.99 36.57
CA PHE A 146 -2.65 -23.22 36.37
C PHE A 146 -2.51 -22.66 34.93
N ARG A 147 -2.94 -23.42 33.92
CA ARG A 147 -2.88 -22.97 32.50
C ARG A 147 -3.66 -21.70 32.22
N CYS A 148 -4.71 -21.42 33.00
CA CYS A 148 -5.45 -20.17 32.86
C CYS A 148 -4.60 -18.94 33.19
N ASN A 149 -3.68 -19.06 34.16
CA ASN A 149 -2.78 -17.96 34.52
C ASN A 149 -1.79 -17.61 33.39
N ILE A 150 -1.40 -18.60 32.57
CA ILE A 150 -0.54 -18.39 31.41
C ILE A 150 -1.31 -17.54 30.36
N VAL A 151 -2.54 -17.95 30.04
CA VAL A 151 -3.40 -17.22 29.12
C VAL A 151 -3.67 -15.80 29.61
N ASP A 152 -3.97 -15.61 30.90
CA ASP A 152 -4.22 -14.31 31.49
C ASP A 152 -3.06 -13.33 31.28
N LYS A 153 -1.83 -13.78 31.43
CA LYS A 153 -0.63 -12.94 31.19
C LYS A 153 -0.57 -12.45 29.75
N HIS A 154 -0.77 -13.35 28.78
CA HIS A 154 -0.73 -12.99 27.36
C HIS A 154 -1.90 -12.09 26.96
N LEU A 155 -3.13 -12.37 27.45
CA LEU A 155 -4.30 -11.56 27.17
C LEU A 155 -4.21 -10.17 27.79
N ALA A 156 -3.60 -10.01 28.95
CA ALA A 156 -3.36 -8.71 29.56
C ALA A 156 -2.42 -7.83 28.69
N ILE A 157 -1.38 -8.42 28.09
CA ILE A 157 -0.48 -7.71 27.15
C ILE A 157 -1.24 -7.32 25.89
N LEU A 158 -2.03 -8.25 25.33
CA LEU A 158 -2.80 -8.01 24.11
C LEU A 158 -3.92 -6.96 24.33
N ALA A 159 -4.53 -6.89 25.50
CA ALA A 159 -5.53 -5.89 25.83
C ALA A 159 -4.97 -4.47 25.75
N MET A 160 -3.75 -4.25 26.23
CA MET A 160 -3.07 -2.95 26.12
C MET A 160 -2.68 -2.61 24.69
N LYS A 161 -2.35 -3.62 23.87
CA LYS A 161 -1.93 -3.44 22.48
C LYS A 161 -3.12 -3.16 21.56
N HIS A 162 -4.23 -3.88 21.72
CA HIS A 162 -5.43 -3.85 20.87
C HIS A 162 -6.62 -3.19 21.58
N VAL A 163 -6.59 -1.86 21.66
CA VAL A 163 -7.63 -1.08 22.34
C VAL A 163 -8.98 -1.14 21.61
N GLU A 164 -9.00 -1.47 20.33
CA GLU A 164 -10.23 -1.63 19.55
C GLU A 164 -11.10 -2.79 20.02
N THR A 165 -10.49 -3.81 20.64
CA THR A 165 -11.15 -5.02 21.10
C THR A 165 -11.24 -5.05 22.63
N ARG A 166 -12.38 -5.48 23.17
CA ARG A 166 -12.55 -5.65 24.60
C ARG A 166 -12.11 -7.03 25.04
N PHE A 167 -11.15 -7.08 25.97
CA PHE A 167 -10.64 -8.32 26.55
C PHE A 167 -11.21 -8.52 27.96
N CYS A 168 -11.85 -9.66 28.18
CA CYS A 168 -12.40 -9.99 29.50
C CYS A 168 -12.26 -11.46 29.81
N LYS A 169 -12.39 -11.80 31.10
CA LYS A 169 -12.45 -13.17 31.60
C LYS A 169 -13.69 -13.39 32.43
N ILE A 170 -14.17 -14.60 32.41
CA ILE A 170 -15.31 -15.03 33.22
C ILE A 170 -15.04 -16.40 33.85
N SER A 171 -15.39 -16.56 35.12
CA SER A 171 -15.27 -17.87 35.76
C SER A 171 -16.38 -18.81 35.27
N VAL A 172 -16.00 -20.02 34.90
CA VAL A 172 -16.93 -21.09 34.50
C VAL A 172 -17.97 -21.38 35.63
N GLU A 173 -17.55 -21.24 36.86
CA GLU A 173 -18.42 -21.47 38.04
C GLU A 173 -19.50 -20.41 38.18
N LYS A 174 -19.22 -19.17 37.75
CA LYS A 174 -20.16 -18.04 37.76
C LYS A 174 -21.04 -17.94 36.51
N ALA A 175 -20.73 -18.72 35.46
CA ALA A 175 -21.41 -18.65 34.17
C ALA A 175 -21.78 -20.03 33.59
N PRO A 176 -22.60 -20.83 34.33
CA PRO A 176 -22.96 -22.16 33.87
C PRO A 176 -23.83 -22.14 32.61
N PHE A 177 -24.76 -21.20 32.45
CA PHE A 177 -25.59 -21.06 31.26
C PHE A 177 -24.77 -20.77 30.01
N LEU A 178 -23.77 -19.88 30.09
CA LEU A 178 -22.92 -19.57 28.98
C LEU A 178 -22.06 -20.77 28.58
N CYS A 179 -21.53 -21.51 29.55
CA CYS A 179 -20.71 -22.71 29.31
C CYS A 179 -21.52 -23.81 28.61
N GLU A 180 -22.78 -24.01 29.03
CA GLU A 180 -23.68 -25.00 28.43
C GLU A 180 -24.06 -24.54 26.99
N ARG A 181 -24.46 -23.28 26.83
CA ARG A 181 -24.87 -22.72 25.53
C ARG A 181 -23.76 -22.74 24.49
N MET A 182 -22.52 -22.45 24.89
CA MET A 182 -21.33 -22.45 24.01
C MET A 182 -20.59 -23.79 23.98
N LYS A 183 -21.07 -24.80 24.71
CA LYS A 183 -20.51 -26.14 24.80
C LYS A 183 -19.04 -26.15 25.25
N ILE A 184 -18.68 -25.31 26.21
CA ILE A 184 -17.33 -25.24 26.76
C ILE A 184 -17.10 -26.42 27.69
N ARG A 185 -16.18 -27.32 27.30
CA ARG A 185 -15.84 -28.53 28.03
C ARG A 185 -14.41 -28.56 28.54
N VAL A 186 -13.54 -27.83 27.87
CA VAL A 186 -12.10 -27.77 28.17
C VAL A 186 -11.75 -26.38 28.71
N ILE A 187 -10.86 -26.30 29.66
CA ILE A 187 -10.37 -25.07 30.28
C ILE A 187 -8.84 -25.07 30.22
N PRO A 188 -8.22 -23.97 29.76
CA PRO A 188 -8.80 -22.69 29.32
C PRO A 188 -9.47 -22.77 27.94
N THR A 189 -10.51 -21.98 27.73
CA THR A 189 -11.11 -21.75 26.41
C THR A 189 -11.27 -20.24 26.19
N ILE A 190 -10.82 -19.75 25.04
CA ILE A 190 -11.00 -18.36 24.62
C ILE A 190 -12.06 -18.33 23.52
N VAL A 191 -13.10 -17.54 23.69
CA VAL A 191 -14.16 -17.35 22.71
C VAL A 191 -14.07 -15.97 22.10
N LEU A 192 -14.12 -15.90 20.80
CA LEU A 192 -14.00 -14.70 20.00
C LEU A 192 -15.37 -14.29 19.48
N PHE A 193 -15.80 -13.08 19.85
CA PHE A 193 -17.08 -12.52 19.46
C PHE A 193 -16.88 -11.35 18.53
N LYS A 194 -17.71 -11.30 17.50
CA LYS A 194 -17.83 -10.17 16.59
C LYS A 194 -19.31 -9.89 16.33
N ASP A 195 -19.73 -8.63 16.49
CA ASP A 195 -21.11 -8.22 16.29
C ASP A 195 -22.12 -9.12 17.03
N PHE A 196 -21.85 -9.41 18.30
CA PHE A 196 -22.70 -10.28 19.14
C PHE A 196 -22.74 -11.75 18.76
N LYS A 197 -21.93 -12.19 17.81
CA LYS A 197 -21.87 -13.58 17.35
C LYS A 197 -20.53 -14.21 17.71
N SER A 198 -20.55 -15.43 18.24
CA SER A 198 -19.31 -16.19 18.38
C SER A 198 -18.77 -16.54 16.99
N LYS A 199 -17.55 -16.14 16.72
CA LYS A 199 -16.87 -16.38 15.44
C LYS A 199 -15.96 -17.58 15.50
N ASP A 200 -15.21 -17.72 16.59
CA ASP A 200 -14.21 -18.76 16.71
C ASP A 200 -13.96 -19.10 18.18
N PHE A 201 -13.41 -20.30 18.40
CA PHE A 201 -13.07 -20.85 19.71
C PHE A 201 -11.62 -21.30 19.70
N ILE A 202 -10.86 -20.93 20.70
CA ILE A 202 -9.52 -21.44 20.96
C ILE A 202 -9.62 -22.31 22.18
N VAL A 203 -9.51 -23.63 21.98
CA VAL A 203 -9.73 -24.61 23.03
C VAL A 203 -8.38 -25.13 23.52
N GLY A 204 -8.05 -24.88 24.78
CA GLY A 204 -6.76 -25.27 25.33
C GLY A 204 -5.59 -24.61 24.62
N PHE A 205 -4.51 -25.35 24.41
CA PHE A 205 -3.29 -24.89 23.74
C PHE A 205 -3.00 -25.59 22.41
N ASP A 206 -3.93 -26.42 21.92
CA ASP A 206 -3.71 -27.20 20.71
C ASP A 206 -3.43 -26.33 19.49
N ASP A 207 -4.18 -25.23 19.35
CA ASP A 207 -4.00 -24.24 18.26
C ASP A 207 -2.76 -23.35 18.45
N LEU A 208 -2.13 -23.38 19.63
CA LEU A 208 -0.98 -22.56 20.00
C LEU A 208 0.34 -23.33 19.98
N GLY A 209 0.31 -24.57 19.47
CA GLY A 209 1.48 -25.46 19.38
C GLY A 209 1.50 -26.57 20.40
N GLY A 210 0.47 -26.72 21.23
CA GLY A 210 0.32 -27.82 22.20
C GLY A 210 1.23 -27.73 23.43
N VAL A 211 2.04 -26.67 23.53
CA VAL A 211 2.98 -26.44 24.64
C VAL A 211 2.50 -25.32 25.56
N ASP A 212 2.94 -25.36 26.81
CA ASP A 212 2.57 -24.33 27.81
C ASP A 212 3.35 -23.02 27.61
N ASP A 213 4.51 -23.06 26.91
CA ASP A 213 5.37 -21.91 26.63
C ASP A 213 5.22 -21.42 25.19
N PHE A 214 4.04 -20.91 24.88
CA PHE A 214 3.77 -20.28 23.57
C PHE A 214 4.04 -18.76 23.64
N SER A 215 4.40 -18.17 22.51
CA SER A 215 4.64 -16.74 22.43
C SER A 215 3.35 -15.91 22.39
N THR A 216 3.38 -14.67 22.89
CA THR A 216 2.25 -13.74 22.78
C THR A 216 1.88 -13.48 21.33
N GLU A 217 2.87 -13.47 20.43
CA GLU A 217 2.67 -13.27 18.99
C GLU A 217 1.87 -14.42 18.36
N MET A 218 2.07 -15.66 18.84
CA MET A 218 1.30 -16.83 18.38
C MET A 218 -0.17 -16.69 18.77
N LEU A 219 -0.46 -16.29 20.00
CA LEU A 219 -1.82 -16.05 20.44
C LEU A 219 -2.46 -14.88 19.70
N GLU A 220 -1.73 -13.79 19.49
CA GLU A 220 -2.17 -12.65 18.69
C GLU A 220 -2.55 -13.07 17.26
N TRP A 221 -1.67 -13.81 16.59
CA TRP A 221 -1.92 -14.34 15.26
C TRP A 221 -3.16 -15.23 15.21
N ARG A 222 -3.33 -16.11 16.22
CA ARG A 222 -4.48 -17.02 16.28
C ARG A 222 -5.80 -16.26 16.47
N ILE A 223 -5.82 -15.22 17.30
CA ILE A 223 -6.98 -14.33 17.48
C ILE A 223 -7.25 -13.53 16.20
N ALA A 224 -6.20 -13.06 15.53
CA ALA A 224 -6.30 -12.28 14.31
C ALA A 224 -6.99 -13.02 13.16
N ARG A 225 -6.88 -14.36 13.10
CA ARG A 225 -7.57 -15.19 12.10
C ARG A 225 -9.09 -15.05 12.15
N ALA A 226 -9.66 -14.73 13.29
CA ALA A 226 -11.09 -14.45 13.44
C ALA A 226 -11.47 -13.00 13.06
N HIS A 227 -10.51 -12.17 12.68
CA HIS A 227 -10.72 -10.74 12.34
C HIS A 227 -11.37 -9.93 13.47
N VAL A 228 -11.03 -10.24 14.71
CA VAL A 228 -11.48 -9.55 15.93
C VAL A 228 -10.49 -8.47 16.36
N ILE A 229 -9.24 -8.57 15.94
CA ILE A 229 -8.17 -7.59 16.19
C ILE A 229 -7.54 -7.12 14.88
N ASN A 230 -6.95 -5.91 14.90
CA ASN A 230 -6.17 -5.39 13.79
C ASN A 230 -4.75 -5.95 13.84
N TYR A 231 -4.43 -6.84 12.94
CA TYR A 231 -3.12 -7.48 12.84
C TYR A 231 -2.36 -6.98 11.62
N SER A 232 -1.11 -6.58 11.79
CA SER A 232 -0.26 -6.06 10.72
C SER A 232 0.65 -7.11 10.07
N GLY A 233 0.65 -8.33 10.59
CA GLY A 233 1.44 -9.45 10.07
C GLY A 233 0.70 -10.28 9.02
N ASP A 234 1.36 -11.34 8.54
CA ASP A 234 0.78 -12.30 7.61
C ASP A 234 -0.14 -13.31 8.36
N LEU A 235 -1.40 -13.38 7.94
CA LEU A 235 -2.38 -14.32 8.51
C LEU A 235 -2.20 -15.75 8.02
N SER A 236 -1.48 -15.96 6.91
CA SER A 236 -1.32 -17.27 6.30
C SER A 236 -0.29 -18.14 7.02
N THR A 237 0.74 -17.51 7.60
CA THR A 237 1.86 -18.20 8.24
C THR A 237 1.95 -17.85 9.72
N PRO A 238 2.01 -18.85 10.63
CA PRO A 238 2.21 -18.58 12.05
C PRO A 238 3.60 -17.97 12.31
N PRO A 239 3.74 -17.07 13.31
CA PRO A 239 4.96 -16.31 13.56
C PRO A 239 6.19 -17.20 13.84
N THR A 240 6.02 -18.35 14.44
CA THR A 240 7.11 -19.32 14.70
C THR A 240 7.74 -19.81 13.40
N GLN A 241 6.95 -20.12 12.37
CA GLN A 241 7.46 -20.51 11.05
C GLN A 241 8.07 -19.34 10.27
N ALA A 242 7.61 -18.13 10.50
CA ALA A 242 8.17 -16.94 9.88
C ALA A 242 9.58 -16.61 10.42
N GLN A 243 9.86 -16.91 11.69
CA GLN A 243 11.20 -16.75 12.25
C GLN A 243 12.20 -17.76 11.69
N GLU A 244 11.77 -19.02 11.47
CA GLU A 244 12.61 -20.04 10.87
C GLU A 244 12.93 -19.78 9.40
N ARG A 245 12.06 -19.05 8.67
CA ARG A 245 12.23 -18.68 7.27
C ARG A 245 13.06 -17.40 7.05
N ARG A 246 13.42 -16.67 8.10
CA ARG A 246 14.38 -15.57 7.95
C ARG A 246 15.71 -16.17 7.53
N PRO A 247 16.16 -15.95 6.28
CA PRO A 247 17.44 -16.48 5.86
C PRO A 247 18.52 -15.87 6.75
N LEU A 248 19.41 -16.70 7.24
CA LEU A 248 20.63 -16.37 7.97
C LEU A 248 21.63 -15.54 7.11
N LEU A 249 21.13 -14.71 6.23
CA LEU A 249 21.89 -13.66 5.57
C LEU A 249 21.93 -12.43 6.50
N SER A 250 22.57 -12.59 7.64
CA SER A 250 23.22 -11.46 8.27
C SER A 250 24.33 -11.02 7.32
N VAL A 251 23.98 -10.14 6.40
CA VAL A 251 24.98 -9.35 5.69
C VAL A 251 25.67 -8.54 6.78
N GLU A 252 26.82 -9.04 7.25
CA GLU A 252 27.75 -8.22 7.99
C GLU A 252 28.01 -7.00 7.13
N ARG A 253 27.40 -5.88 7.49
CA ARG A 253 27.78 -4.58 6.94
C ARG A 253 29.21 -4.34 7.41
N LYS A 254 30.19 -4.75 6.58
CA LYS A 254 31.54 -4.26 6.70
C LYS A 254 31.45 -2.73 6.61
N THR A 255 31.49 -2.08 7.75
CA THR A 255 31.73 -0.65 7.80
C THR A 255 33.10 -0.44 7.22
N ILE A 256 33.13 0.17 6.02
CA ILE A 256 34.38 0.69 5.45
C ILE A 256 34.77 1.89 6.31
N ARG A 257 35.39 1.61 7.44
CA ARG A 257 36.23 2.60 8.09
C ARG A 257 37.60 2.47 7.43
N GLY A 258 37.88 3.42 6.57
CA GLY A 258 39.24 3.63 6.09
C GLY A 258 40.12 3.89 7.30
N SER A 259 41.04 2.97 7.59
CA SER A 259 42.19 3.26 8.44
C SER A 259 43.05 4.22 7.66
N ALA A 260 43.05 5.49 8.05
CA ALA A 260 44.12 6.39 7.72
C ALA A 260 45.34 5.89 8.48
N GLU A 261 46.25 5.22 7.81
CA GLU A 261 47.60 4.99 8.31
C GLU A 261 48.34 6.32 8.20
N ASP A 262 48.48 6.98 9.32
CA ASP A 262 49.41 8.07 9.54
C ASP A 262 50.84 7.45 9.50
N ASN A 263 51.51 7.54 8.34
CA ASN A 263 52.92 7.41 8.24
C ASN A 263 53.52 8.77 8.60
N SER A 264 53.90 8.95 9.81
CA SER A 264 54.86 9.95 10.25
C SER A 264 56.27 9.31 10.22
N ASP A 265 56.98 9.45 9.11
CA ASP A 265 58.40 9.32 9.08
C ASP A 265 58.99 10.61 9.64
N ASP A 266 59.50 10.54 10.86
CA ASP A 266 60.40 11.53 11.43
C ASP A 266 61.84 10.97 11.43
N ASP A 267 62.68 11.72 10.73
CA ASP A 267 64.10 11.63 10.73
C ASP A 267 64.66 12.79 11.59
#